data_c0839d34c6e0949001d68ce1dcba30a8
#
_entry.id   c0839d34c6e0949001d68ce1dcba30a8
#
_cell.length_a   1.000
_cell.length_b   1.000
_cell.length_c   1.000
_cell.angle_alpha   90.00
_cell.angle_beta   90.00
_cell.angle_gamma   90.00
#
_symmetry.space_group_name_H-M   'P 1'
#
loop_
_entity.id
_entity.type
_entity.pdbx_description
1 polymer ?
#
loop_
_entity_poly.entity_id
_entity_poly.type
_entity_poly.pdbx_seq_one_letter_code
_entity_poly.pdbx_strand_id
1 'polypeptide(L)'
;MIQTPEFWIVLVGVWLVFWVIPARFRYGFLALASFSFLTTIAPLSVFALLGWTLLFFYVVPHTTGEERGSSRLLWSLVLAVLGFLAAFKYIVPVFADQAAGDGSLQYVIPLGISYYTFKLIHYAIESSRGKFPDRSLDKFLCYMFLFPIFTAGPIERYDHFLNEQEKVWRRQLAVEGITRIAHGLIKKLVISGIFLVTLRNAVVGTSVDLESLSNLTIAEAWVFVYLAFLISYLDFSAYSDIAIG
;
A
#
# COMPACT_ATOMS: atom_id res chain seq x y z
N MET A 1 6.73 -4.57 -7.46
CA MET A 1 5.91 -3.61 -8.21
C MET A 1 6.74 -2.44 -8.74
N ILE A 2 7.38 -1.61 -7.91
CA ILE A 2 8.22 -0.46 -8.37
C ILE A 2 9.45 -0.88 -9.19
N GLN A 3 9.94 -2.10 -9.04
CA GLN A 3 11.11 -2.62 -9.76
C GLN A 3 10.79 -3.14 -11.17
N THR A 4 9.52 -3.20 -11.55
CA THR A 4 9.11 -3.68 -12.87
C THR A 4 8.98 -2.52 -13.86
N PRO A 5 9.43 -2.66 -15.12
CA PRO A 5 9.32 -1.60 -16.12
C PRO A 5 7.87 -1.24 -16.44
N GLU A 6 6.94 -2.20 -16.32
CA GLU A 6 5.51 -2.00 -16.55
C GLU A 6 4.93 -0.93 -15.62
N PHE A 7 5.38 -0.92 -14.34
CA PHE A 7 4.96 0.10 -13.38
C PHE A 7 5.28 1.51 -13.88
N TRP A 8 6.50 1.73 -14.37
CA TRP A 8 6.95 3.05 -14.84
C TRP A 8 6.28 3.46 -16.14
N ILE A 9 6.05 2.52 -17.05
CA ILE A 9 5.32 2.78 -18.29
C ILE A 9 3.89 3.23 -17.99
N VAL A 10 3.19 2.51 -17.10
CA VAL A 10 1.84 2.86 -16.66
C VAL A 10 1.82 4.20 -15.93
N LEU A 11 2.78 4.44 -15.01
CA LEU A 11 2.87 5.69 -14.26
C LEU A 11 3.01 6.90 -15.20
N VAL A 12 3.94 6.84 -16.15
CA VAL A 12 4.15 7.91 -17.12
C VAL A 12 2.93 8.08 -18.03
N GLY A 13 2.34 6.98 -18.51
CA GLY A 13 1.14 7.01 -19.33
C GLY A 13 -0.05 7.63 -18.60
N VAL A 14 -0.30 7.22 -17.38
CA VAL A 14 -1.37 7.77 -16.52
C VAL A 14 -1.12 9.26 -16.24
N TRP A 15 0.13 9.63 -15.92
CA TRP A 15 0.50 11.03 -15.70
C TRP A 15 0.26 11.92 -16.92
N LEU A 16 0.63 11.49 -18.12
CA LEU A 16 0.40 12.23 -19.36
C LEU A 16 -1.10 12.42 -19.63
N VAL A 17 -1.87 11.35 -19.52
CA VAL A 17 -3.32 11.38 -19.78
C VAL A 17 -4.06 12.19 -18.72
N PHE A 18 -3.61 12.18 -17.47
CA PHE A 18 -4.20 12.96 -16.37
C PHE A 18 -4.25 14.47 -16.66
N TRP A 19 -3.21 15.01 -17.30
CA TRP A 19 -3.16 16.43 -17.62
C TRP A 19 -4.01 16.81 -18.86
N VAL A 20 -4.32 15.86 -19.72
CA VAL A 20 -5.19 16.06 -20.88
C VAL A 20 -6.67 15.99 -20.48
N ILE A 21 -7.03 15.20 -19.48
CA ILE A 21 -8.40 15.00 -19.04
C ILE A 21 -8.93 16.23 -18.28
N PRO A 22 -10.18 16.67 -18.55
CA PRO A 22 -10.84 17.72 -17.77
C PRO A 22 -10.89 17.40 -16.28
N ALA A 23 -10.67 18.41 -15.42
CA ALA A 23 -10.52 18.24 -13.97
C ALA A 23 -11.63 17.39 -13.31
N ARG A 24 -12.87 17.52 -13.78
CA ARG A 24 -14.04 16.79 -13.27
C ARG A 24 -13.95 15.26 -13.40
N PHE A 25 -13.15 14.75 -14.35
CA PHE A 25 -13.04 13.31 -14.62
C PHE A 25 -11.71 12.71 -14.11
N ARG A 26 -10.79 13.52 -13.58
CA ARG A 26 -9.44 13.09 -13.20
C ARG A 26 -9.45 11.98 -12.13
N TYR A 27 -10.35 12.08 -11.13
CA TYR A 27 -10.43 11.06 -10.07
C TYR A 27 -10.98 9.72 -10.58
N GLY A 28 -12.05 9.78 -11.36
CA GLY A 28 -12.60 8.58 -12.00
C GLY A 28 -11.58 7.90 -12.91
N PHE A 29 -10.82 8.69 -13.68
CA PHE A 29 -9.74 8.17 -14.50
C PHE A 29 -8.62 7.52 -13.68
N LEU A 30 -8.12 8.20 -12.63
CA LEU A 30 -7.08 7.64 -11.76
C LEU A 30 -7.56 6.38 -11.05
N ALA A 31 -8.79 6.36 -10.56
CA ALA A 31 -9.38 5.18 -9.94
C ALA A 31 -9.44 4.01 -10.93
N LEU A 32 -9.93 4.25 -12.15
CA LEU A 32 -10.06 3.22 -13.19
C LEU A 32 -8.69 2.71 -13.66
N ALA A 33 -7.75 3.61 -13.95
CA ALA A 33 -6.40 3.25 -14.38
C ALA A 33 -5.67 2.44 -13.30
N SER A 34 -5.77 2.88 -12.04
CA SER A 34 -5.18 2.18 -10.90
C SER A 34 -5.81 0.81 -10.68
N PHE A 35 -7.13 0.73 -10.70
CA PHE A 35 -7.87 -0.52 -10.58
C PHE A 35 -7.49 -1.50 -11.69
N SER A 36 -7.46 -1.04 -12.95
CA SER A 36 -7.08 -1.87 -14.10
C SER A 36 -5.66 -2.41 -13.94
N PHE A 37 -4.69 -1.55 -13.57
CA PHE A 37 -3.31 -1.98 -13.36
C PHE A 37 -3.18 -2.98 -12.22
N LEU A 38 -3.82 -2.75 -11.07
CA LEU A 38 -3.79 -3.67 -9.94
C LEU A 38 -4.43 -5.03 -10.26
N THR A 39 -5.48 -5.02 -11.08
CA THR A 39 -6.16 -6.25 -11.52
C THR A 39 -5.25 -7.12 -12.39
N THR A 40 -4.31 -6.56 -13.14
CA THR A 40 -3.32 -7.37 -13.88
C THR A 40 -2.33 -8.10 -12.97
N ILE A 41 -2.11 -7.58 -11.76
CA ILE A 41 -1.16 -8.16 -10.80
C ILE A 41 -1.84 -9.18 -9.88
N ALA A 42 -3.00 -8.83 -9.32
CA ALA A 42 -3.67 -9.63 -8.31
C ALA A 42 -5.22 -9.50 -8.40
N PRO A 43 -5.86 -10.07 -9.43
CA PRO A 43 -7.28 -9.84 -9.72
C PRO A 43 -8.18 -10.22 -8.55
N LEU A 44 -8.03 -11.41 -7.99
CA LEU A 44 -8.85 -11.89 -6.88
C LEU A 44 -8.77 -10.97 -5.66
N SER A 45 -7.57 -10.54 -5.32
CA SER A 45 -7.33 -9.61 -4.20
C SER A 45 -8.01 -8.26 -4.43
N VAL A 46 -7.88 -7.71 -5.64
CA VAL A 46 -8.42 -6.39 -5.98
C VAL A 46 -9.95 -6.39 -5.94
N PHE A 47 -10.60 -7.45 -6.45
CA PHE A 47 -12.06 -7.57 -6.38
C PHE A 47 -12.56 -7.78 -4.95
N ALA A 48 -11.88 -8.57 -4.12
CA ALA A 48 -12.22 -8.72 -2.72
C ALA A 48 -12.13 -7.37 -1.96
N LEU A 49 -11.05 -6.61 -2.21
CA LEU A 49 -10.86 -5.29 -1.61
C LEU A 49 -11.87 -4.27 -2.15
N LEU A 50 -12.29 -4.38 -3.41
CA LEU A 50 -13.37 -3.55 -3.96
C LEU A 50 -14.69 -3.78 -3.20
N GLY A 51 -15.01 -5.03 -2.89
CA GLY A 51 -16.19 -5.36 -2.09
C GLY A 51 -16.16 -4.66 -0.71
N TRP A 52 -15.03 -4.70 -0.01
CA TRP A 52 -14.83 -3.97 1.24
C TRP A 52 -14.92 -2.45 1.07
N THR A 53 -14.32 -1.89 0.00
CA THR A 53 -14.42 -0.45 -0.30
C THR A 53 -15.86 0.00 -0.44
N LEU A 54 -16.64 -0.70 -1.26
CA LEU A 54 -18.03 -0.36 -1.51
C LEU A 54 -18.87 -0.54 -0.24
N LEU A 55 -18.66 -1.62 0.51
CA LEU A 55 -19.32 -1.84 1.78
C LEU A 55 -19.10 -0.66 2.76
N PHE A 56 -17.85 -0.24 2.94
CA PHE A 56 -17.54 0.89 3.82
C PHE A 56 -18.09 2.21 3.29
N PHE A 57 -18.03 2.46 2.00
CA PHE A 57 -18.57 3.68 1.40
C PHE A 57 -20.06 3.82 1.64
N TYR A 58 -20.84 2.77 1.46
CA TYR A 58 -22.30 2.82 1.60
C TYR A 58 -22.76 2.67 3.03
N VAL A 59 -22.13 1.85 3.86
CA VAL A 59 -22.63 1.54 5.22
C VAL A 59 -22.14 2.55 6.27
N VAL A 60 -20.90 3.00 6.20
CA VAL A 60 -20.31 3.91 7.21
C VAL A 60 -21.11 5.22 7.39
N PRO A 61 -21.71 5.87 6.36
CA PRO A 61 -22.53 7.07 6.58
C PRO A 61 -23.72 6.85 7.52
N HIS A 62 -24.29 5.65 7.51
CA HIS A 62 -25.41 5.29 8.41
C HIS A 62 -24.95 5.08 9.85
N THR A 63 -23.64 5.17 10.11
CA THR A 63 -23.07 5.12 11.46
C THR A 63 -22.82 6.51 12.05
N THR A 64 -23.14 7.60 11.32
CA THR A 64 -23.05 8.97 11.81
C THR A 64 -24.30 9.31 12.61
N GLY A 65 -24.19 9.33 13.94
CA GLY A 65 -25.28 9.68 14.83
C GLY A 65 -24.95 9.35 16.29
N GLU A 66 -25.58 10.05 17.22
CA GLU A 66 -25.39 9.82 18.65
C GLU A 66 -26.11 8.55 19.18
N GLU A 67 -26.82 7.86 18.32
CA GLU A 67 -27.54 6.64 18.69
C GLU A 67 -26.59 5.47 18.93
N ARG A 68 -26.79 4.73 20.03
CA ARG A 68 -26.00 3.54 20.41
C ARG A 68 -25.93 2.46 19.29
N GLY A 69 -26.92 2.41 18.41
CA GLY A 69 -26.96 1.47 17.27
C GLY A 69 -25.92 1.80 16.19
N SER A 70 -25.72 3.06 15.92
CA SER A 70 -24.73 3.58 14.95
C SER A 70 -23.29 3.21 15.33
N SER A 71 -22.93 3.37 16.60
CA SER A 71 -21.61 3.00 17.12
C SER A 71 -21.34 1.48 17.04
N ARG A 72 -22.36 0.64 17.33
CA ARG A 72 -22.20 -0.82 17.23
C ARG A 72 -21.95 -1.28 15.80
N LEU A 73 -22.66 -0.70 14.83
CA LEU A 73 -22.47 -1.03 13.43
C LEU A 73 -21.07 -0.64 12.95
N LEU A 74 -20.56 0.54 13.33
CA LEU A 74 -19.20 0.98 13.02
C LEU A 74 -18.17 -0.02 13.56
N TRP A 75 -18.26 -0.37 14.84
CA TRP A 75 -17.31 -1.29 15.45
C TRP A 75 -17.42 -2.71 14.89
N SER A 76 -18.61 -3.17 14.51
CA SER A 76 -18.76 -4.46 13.84
C SER A 76 -18.07 -4.49 12.48
N LEU A 77 -18.13 -3.41 11.69
CA LEU A 77 -17.41 -3.29 10.42
C LEU A 77 -15.91 -3.26 10.63
N VAL A 78 -15.42 -2.51 11.62
CA VAL A 78 -13.98 -2.45 11.96
C VAL A 78 -13.51 -3.83 12.39
N LEU A 79 -14.23 -4.53 13.24
CA LEU A 79 -13.88 -5.89 13.68
C LEU A 79 -13.92 -6.89 12.50
N ALA A 80 -14.88 -6.77 11.60
CA ALA A 80 -15.00 -7.63 10.43
C ALA A 80 -13.80 -7.47 9.48
N VAL A 81 -13.35 -6.23 9.20
CA VAL A 81 -12.17 -6.01 8.34
C VAL A 81 -10.87 -6.39 9.03
N LEU A 82 -10.78 -6.24 10.36
CA LEU A 82 -9.64 -6.75 11.13
C LEU A 82 -9.61 -8.29 11.16
N GLY A 83 -10.78 -8.93 11.29
CA GLY A 83 -10.92 -10.38 11.17
C GLY A 83 -10.50 -10.89 9.79
N PHE A 84 -10.91 -10.19 8.73
CA PHE A 84 -10.47 -10.47 7.36
C PHE A 84 -8.95 -10.37 7.22
N LEU A 85 -8.33 -9.29 7.74
CA LEU A 85 -6.88 -9.14 7.78
C LEU A 85 -6.20 -10.29 8.53
N ALA A 86 -6.69 -10.61 9.73
CA ALA A 86 -6.12 -11.66 10.57
C ALA A 86 -6.24 -13.04 9.89
N ALA A 87 -7.40 -13.34 9.29
CA ALA A 87 -7.62 -14.58 8.56
C ALA A 87 -6.61 -14.76 7.42
N PHE A 88 -6.52 -13.80 6.51
CA PHE A 88 -5.66 -13.93 5.33
C PHE A 88 -4.16 -13.80 5.62
N LYS A 89 -3.79 -13.06 6.66
CA LYS A 89 -2.37 -12.84 6.98
C LYS A 89 -1.78 -13.89 7.91
N TYR A 90 -2.58 -14.45 8.82
CA TYR A 90 -2.09 -15.34 9.86
C TYR A 90 -2.72 -16.74 9.82
N ILE A 91 -4.06 -16.83 9.63
CA ILE A 91 -4.79 -18.09 9.72
C ILE A 91 -4.61 -18.91 8.45
N VAL A 92 -4.92 -18.33 7.29
CA VAL A 92 -4.84 -19.01 5.99
C VAL A 92 -3.44 -19.59 5.74
N PRO A 93 -2.31 -18.87 5.95
CA PRO A 93 -0.97 -19.43 5.79
C PRO A 93 -0.72 -20.69 6.61
N VAL A 94 -1.10 -20.68 7.91
CA VAL A 94 -0.88 -21.81 8.80
C VAL A 94 -1.64 -23.05 8.34
N PHE A 95 -2.91 -22.91 7.95
CA PHE A 95 -3.71 -24.06 7.48
C PHE A 95 -3.34 -24.50 6.07
N ALA A 96 -2.96 -23.58 5.19
CA ALA A 96 -2.50 -23.92 3.85
C ALA A 96 -1.18 -24.70 3.88
N ASP A 97 -0.25 -24.35 4.75
CA ASP A 97 1.02 -25.04 4.95
C ASP A 97 0.81 -26.47 5.51
N GLN A 98 -0.16 -26.64 6.40
CA GLN A 98 -0.53 -27.95 6.93
C GLN A 98 -1.29 -28.84 5.94
N ALA A 99 -2.10 -28.23 5.05
CA ALA A 99 -2.90 -28.97 4.06
C ALA A 99 -2.09 -29.33 2.81
N ALA A 100 -1.07 -28.55 2.49
CA ALA A 100 -0.22 -28.72 1.32
C ALA A 100 0.98 -29.63 1.63
N GLY A 101 0.74 -30.88 2.02
CA GLY A 101 1.80 -31.90 2.09
C GLY A 101 2.63 -32.05 0.80
N ASP A 102 2.33 -31.31 -0.23
CA ASP A 102 2.90 -31.39 -1.58
C ASP A 102 3.11 -30.01 -2.25
N GLY A 103 3.17 -28.93 -1.49
CA GLY A 103 3.64 -27.61 -2.00
C GLY A 103 2.74 -26.92 -3.06
N SER A 104 1.53 -27.40 -3.34
CA SER A 104 0.73 -26.98 -4.49
C SER A 104 -0.36 -25.92 -4.21
N LEU A 105 -0.65 -25.60 -2.94
CA LEU A 105 -1.61 -24.54 -2.62
C LEU A 105 -0.91 -23.20 -2.42
N GLN A 106 -0.68 -22.47 -3.52
CA GLN A 106 -0.34 -21.04 -3.45
C GLN A 106 -1.55 -20.26 -2.90
N TYR A 107 -1.60 -20.08 -1.58
CA TYR A 107 -2.56 -19.16 -0.99
C TYR A 107 -2.14 -17.71 -1.31
N VAL A 108 -3.07 -16.95 -1.82
CA VAL A 108 -2.82 -15.56 -2.21
C VAL A 108 -3.19 -14.65 -1.03
N ILE A 109 -2.19 -14.15 -0.32
CA ILE A 109 -2.41 -13.04 0.60
C ILE A 109 -2.80 -11.82 -0.24
N PRO A 110 -3.95 -11.19 0.03
CA PRO A 110 -4.36 -10.01 -0.73
C PRO A 110 -3.29 -8.91 -0.70
N LEU A 111 -2.91 -8.45 -1.89
CA LEU A 111 -1.88 -7.45 -2.08
C LEU A 111 -2.22 -6.18 -1.28
N GLY A 112 -1.27 -5.71 -0.47
CA GLY A 112 -1.45 -4.48 0.31
C GLY A 112 -2.49 -4.54 1.43
N ILE A 113 -3.03 -5.73 1.80
CA ILE A 113 -4.14 -5.91 2.74
C ILE A 113 -3.97 -5.13 4.06
N SER A 114 -2.77 -5.11 4.63
CA SER A 114 -2.51 -4.41 5.91
C SER A 114 -2.68 -2.90 5.76
N TYR A 115 -2.04 -2.31 4.76
CA TYR A 115 -2.10 -0.87 4.50
C TYR A 115 -3.53 -0.45 4.11
N TYR A 116 -4.18 -1.25 3.29
CA TYR A 116 -5.56 -1.06 2.87
C TYR A 116 -6.55 -1.09 4.06
N THR A 117 -6.38 -2.04 4.98
CA THR A 117 -7.20 -2.13 6.19
C THR A 117 -7.09 -0.88 7.04
N PHE A 118 -5.88 -0.33 7.22
CA PHE A 118 -5.69 0.93 7.95
C PHE A 118 -6.41 2.11 7.28
N LYS A 119 -6.38 2.21 5.95
CA LYS A 119 -7.14 3.24 5.21
C LYS A 119 -8.64 3.13 5.44
N LEU A 120 -9.20 1.91 5.41
CA LEU A 120 -10.62 1.70 5.67
C LEU A 120 -11.02 2.08 7.10
N ILE A 121 -10.23 1.67 8.10
CA ILE A 121 -10.48 1.98 9.50
C ILE A 121 -10.40 3.49 9.73
N HIS A 122 -9.36 4.14 9.21
CA HIS A 122 -9.21 5.59 9.29
C HIS A 122 -10.44 6.30 8.68
N TYR A 123 -10.83 5.91 7.46
CA TYR A 123 -12.01 6.46 6.80
C TYR A 123 -13.29 6.26 7.64
N ALA A 124 -13.49 5.06 8.19
CA ALA A 124 -14.66 4.76 9.00
C ALA A 124 -14.75 5.64 10.26
N ILE A 125 -13.64 5.78 10.99
CA ILE A 125 -13.58 6.59 12.22
C ILE A 125 -13.80 8.08 11.92
N GLU A 126 -13.12 8.63 10.92
CA GLU A 126 -13.22 10.04 10.58
C GLU A 126 -14.57 10.39 9.95
N SER A 127 -15.14 9.49 9.15
CA SER A 127 -16.48 9.63 8.59
C SER A 127 -17.55 9.60 9.68
N SER A 128 -17.43 8.73 10.69
CA SER A 128 -18.36 8.68 11.82
C SER A 128 -18.34 9.95 12.68
N ARG A 129 -17.24 10.71 12.63
CA ARG A 129 -17.08 12.02 13.27
C ARG A 129 -17.64 13.19 12.43
N GLY A 130 -18.25 12.90 11.29
CA GLY A 130 -18.84 13.90 10.41
C GLY A 130 -17.85 14.76 9.62
N LYS A 131 -16.58 14.32 9.47
CA LYS A 131 -15.54 15.11 8.78
C LYS A 131 -15.68 15.16 7.26
N PHE A 132 -16.50 14.30 6.65
CA PHE A 132 -16.62 14.18 5.19
C PHE A 132 -18.07 14.43 4.74
N PRO A 133 -18.53 15.69 4.73
CA PRO A 133 -19.90 16.02 4.30
C PRO A 133 -20.10 15.73 2.81
N ASP A 134 -19.11 16.07 1.96
CA ASP A 134 -19.17 15.87 0.51
C ASP A 134 -18.47 14.56 0.13
N ARG A 135 -19.28 13.52 -0.11
CA ARG A 135 -18.81 12.17 -0.41
C ARG A 135 -18.96 11.89 -1.90
N SER A 136 -17.85 11.58 -2.52
CA SER A 136 -17.78 11.23 -3.93
C SER A 136 -17.14 9.85 -4.08
N LEU A 137 -17.81 8.93 -4.77
CA LEU A 137 -17.36 7.54 -4.93
C LEU A 137 -16.07 7.47 -5.74
N ASP A 138 -15.94 8.31 -6.77
CA ASP A 138 -14.74 8.37 -7.61
C ASP A 138 -13.50 8.81 -6.82
N LYS A 139 -13.64 9.80 -5.95
CA LYS A 139 -12.58 10.25 -5.04
C LYS A 139 -12.21 9.18 -4.03
N PHE A 140 -13.21 8.51 -3.46
CA PHE A 140 -12.95 7.44 -2.50
C PHE A 140 -12.29 6.22 -3.15
N LEU A 141 -12.74 5.79 -4.33
CA LEU A 141 -12.09 4.72 -5.10
C LEU A 141 -10.65 5.11 -5.49
N CYS A 142 -10.43 6.35 -5.92
CA CYS A 142 -9.10 6.87 -6.20
C CYS A 142 -8.21 6.78 -4.96
N TYR A 143 -8.65 7.27 -3.80
CA TYR A 143 -7.92 7.20 -2.54
C TYR A 143 -7.56 5.75 -2.15
N MET A 144 -8.51 4.83 -2.29
CA MET A 144 -8.33 3.44 -1.88
C MET A 144 -7.40 2.65 -2.81
N PHE A 145 -7.52 2.86 -4.12
CA PHE A 145 -6.85 2.03 -5.14
C PHE A 145 -5.66 2.71 -5.83
N LEU A 146 -5.30 3.94 -5.51
CA LEU A 146 -4.19 4.65 -6.16
C LEU A 146 -2.92 3.79 -6.18
N PHE A 147 -2.54 3.29 -7.37
CA PHE A 147 -1.57 2.21 -7.51
C PHE A 147 -0.15 2.54 -7.01
N PRO A 148 0.36 3.80 -7.10
CA PRO A 148 1.68 4.11 -6.58
C PRO A 148 1.80 3.97 -5.06
N ILE A 149 0.69 4.11 -4.32
CA ILE A 149 0.64 4.04 -2.85
C ILE A 149 -0.17 2.84 -2.34
N PHE A 150 -0.51 1.87 -3.21
CA PHE A 150 -1.42 0.79 -2.85
C PHE A 150 -0.80 -0.25 -1.92
N THR A 151 0.46 -0.64 -2.15
CA THR A 151 1.13 -1.70 -1.39
C THR A 151 1.86 -1.21 -0.15
N ALA A 152 2.37 -0.02 -0.21
CA ALA A 152 3.11 0.65 0.86
C ALA A 152 3.12 2.17 0.56
N GLY A 153 3.64 2.97 1.48
CA GLY A 153 3.77 4.42 1.29
C GLY A 153 3.44 5.15 2.58
N PRO A 154 3.51 6.47 2.57
CA PRO A 154 3.04 7.25 3.70
C PRO A 154 1.55 7.01 3.91
N ILE A 155 1.16 6.85 5.19
CA ILE A 155 -0.26 6.73 5.55
C ILE A 155 -0.90 8.10 5.33
N GLU A 156 -1.51 8.26 4.16
CA GLU A 156 -2.21 9.49 3.83
C GLU A 156 -3.62 9.47 4.42
N ARG A 157 -4.05 10.61 4.97
CA ARG A 157 -5.39 10.79 5.50
C ARG A 157 -6.34 11.19 4.37
N TYR A 158 -7.58 10.70 4.42
CA TYR A 158 -8.56 10.98 3.38
C TYR A 158 -8.90 12.48 3.26
N ASP A 159 -8.97 13.21 4.39
CA ASP A 159 -9.16 14.67 4.41
C ASP A 159 -7.99 15.42 3.74
N HIS A 160 -6.76 15.01 4.01
CA HIS A 160 -5.58 15.58 3.37
C HIS A 160 -5.56 15.27 1.87
N PHE A 161 -5.84 14.04 1.47
CA PHE A 161 -5.97 13.64 0.07
C PHE A 161 -7.02 14.48 -0.67
N LEU A 162 -8.17 14.79 -0.05
CA LEU A 162 -9.19 15.64 -0.63
C LEU A 162 -8.73 17.11 -0.78
N ASN A 163 -8.03 17.65 0.19
CA ASN A 163 -7.59 19.06 0.19
C ASN A 163 -6.43 19.35 -0.76
N GLU A 164 -5.62 18.35 -1.08
CA GLU A 164 -4.48 18.48 -2.01
C GLU A 164 -4.89 18.54 -3.49
N GLN A 165 -6.18 18.43 -3.81
CA GLN A 165 -6.71 18.21 -5.15
C GLN A 165 -6.75 19.46 -6.05
N GLU A 166 -6.68 20.65 -5.49
CA GLU A 166 -6.79 21.91 -6.23
C GLU A 166 -5.44 22.35 -6.85
N LYS A 167 -4.41 21.50 -6.81
CA LYS A 167 -3.09 21.87 -7.32
C LYS A 167 -3.14 22.09 -8.83
N VAL A 168 -2.92 23.33 -9.20
CA VAL A 168 -2.63 23.73 -10.57
C VAL A 168 -1.22 23.27 -10.92
N TRP A 169 -1.02 22.84 -12.17
CA TRP A 169 0.32 22.54 -12.69
C TRP A 169 1.30 23.68 -12.38
N ARG A 170 2.37 23.35 -11.65
CA ARG A 170 3.49 24.25 -11.37
C ARG A 170 4.79 23.53 -11.69
N ARG A 171 5.62 24.16 -12.53
CA ARG A 171 6.93 23.60 -12.88
C ARG A 171 7.78 23.25 -11.66
N GLN A 172 7.72 24.06 -10.61
CA GLN A 172 8.47 23.82 -9.37
C GLN A 172 8.06 22.49 -8.71
N LEU A 173 6.75 22.23 -8.58
CA LEU A 173 6.23 20.98 -8.01
C LEU A 173 6.65 19.75 -8.85
N ALA A 174 6.66 19.89 -10.18
CA ALA A 174 7.12 18.80 -11.04
C ALA A 174 8.61 18.50 -10.86
N VAL A 175 9.46 19.53 -10.74
CA VAL A 175 10.90 19.35 -10.47
C VAL A 175 11.12 18.73 -9.10
N GLU A 176 10.43 19.19 -8.07
CA GLU A 176 10.49 18.62 -6.72
C GLU A 176 10.07 17.15 -6.70
N GLY A 177 8.95 16.82 -7.38
CA GLY A 177 8.47 15.43 -7.51
C GLY A 177 9.48 14.52 -8.20
N ILE A 178 9.98 14.92 -9.37
CA ILE A 178 11.01 14.15 -10.12
C ILE A 178 12.28 13.96 -9.27
N THR A 179 12.72 15.02 -8.59
CA THR A 179 13.91 14.96 -7.73
C THR A 179 13.69 13.98 -6.57
N ARG A 180 12.49 13.98 -5.98
CA ARG A 180 12.12 13.07 -4.91
C ARG A 180 12.06 11.61 -5.38
N ILE A 181 11.46 11.36 -6.54
CA ILE A 181 11.48 10.04 -7.19
C ILE A 181 12.91 9.57 -7.42
N ALA A 182 13.78 10.43 -7.95
CA ALA A 182 15.20 10.10 -8.18
C ALA A 182 15.93 9.72 -6.87
N HIS A 183 15.70 10.47 -5.78
CA HIS A 183 16.25 10.13 -4.46
C HIS A 183 15.73 8.78 -3.96
N GLY A 184 14.43 8.49 -4.14
CA GLY A 184 13.84 7.20 -3.80
C GLY A 184 14.48 6.05 -4.59
N LEU A 185 14.69 6.24 -5.89
CA LEU A 185 15.34 5.24 -6.74
C LEU A 185 16.80 5.00 -6.32
N ILE A 186 17.57 6.04 -6.01
CA ILE A 186 18.94 5.91 -5.50
C ILE A 186 18.96 5.11 -4.19
N LYS A 187 18.09 5.43 -3.24
CA LYS A 187 17.96 4.69 -1.98
C LYS A 187 17.66 3.22 -2.22
N LYS A 188 16.69 2.92 -3.10
CA LYS A 188 16.23 1.56 -3.35
C LYS A 188 17.22 0.73 -4.15
N LEU A 189 17.72 1.26 -5.25
CA LEU A 189 18.53 0.48 -6.19
C LEU A 189 20.00 0.48 -5.79
N VAL A 190 20.55 1.64 -5.41
CA VAL A 190 22.01 1.76 -5.15
C VAL A 190 22.30 1.44 -3.69
N ILE A 191 21.70 2.18 -2.74
CA ILE A 191 22.09 2.05 -1.34
C ILE A 191 21.58 0.74 -0.76
N SER A 192 20.28 0.50 -0.82
CA SER A 192 19.68 -0.72 -0.27
C SER A 192 19.99 -1.94 -1.14
N GLY A 193 19.69 -1.87 -2.43
CA GLY A 193 19.75 -3.02 -3.35
C GLY A 193 21.17 -3.52 -3.68
N ILE A 194 22.12 -2.62 -3.84
CA ILE A 194 23.50 -3.01 -4.18
C ILE A 194 24.36 -3.01 -2.92
N PHE A 195 24.54 -1.83 -2.30
CA PHE A 195 25.54 -1.67 -1.24
C PHE A 195 25.24 -2.48 0.02
N LEU A 196 24.06 -2.28 0.63
CA LEU A 196 23.73 -2.97 1.88
C LEU A 196 23.47 -4.48 1.68
N VAL A 197 22.91 -4.89 0.55
CA VAL A 197 22.71 -6.32 0.25
C VAL A 197 24.06 -7.01 0.03
N THR A 198 25.03 -6.35 -0.63
CA THR A 198 26.39 -6.89 -0.78
C THR A 198 27.07 -7.04 0.57
N LEU A 199 26.97 -6.04 1.47
CA LEU A 199 27.50 -6.14 2.83
C LEU A 199 26.85 -7.27 3.63
N ARG A 200 25.52 -7.39 3.54
CA ARG A 200 24.78 -8.49 4.20
C ARG A 200 25.28 -9.86 3.70
N ASN A 201 25.42 -10.01 2.38
CA ASN A 201 25.87 -11.26 1.77
C ASN A 201 27.34 -11.59 2.12
N ALA A 202 28.16 -10.60 2.40
CA ALA A 202 29.52 -10.80 2.90
C ALA A 202 29.54 -11.37 4.32
N VAL A 203 28.51 -11.10 5.14
CA VAL A 203 28.39 -11.59 6.53
C VAL A 203 27.75 -12.98 6.59
N VAL A 204 26.64 -13.20 5.87
CA VAL A 204 25.78 -14.40 6.01
C VAL A 204 25.81 -15.29 4.77
N GLY A 205 26.41 -14.85 3.68
CA GLY A 205 26.34 -15.52 2.39
C GLY A 205 25.13 -15.05 1.56
N THR A 206 24.99 -15.63 0.37
CA THR A 206 23.91 -15.27 -0.57
C THR A 206 22.56 -15.86 -0.19
N SER A 207 22.55 -17.03 0.48
CA SER A 207 21.36 -17.67 1.04
C SER A 207 21.30 -17.40 2.54
N VAL A 208 20.14 -16.91 3.01
CA VAL A 208 19.88 -16.70 4.43
C VAL A 208 18.99 -17.85 4.90
N ASP A 209 19.62 -18.90 5.40
CA ASP A 209 18.97 -20.07 5.98
C ASP A 209 19.35 -20.25 7.45
N LEU A 210 18.69 -21.18 8.13
CA LEU A 210 18.94 -21.44 9.55
C LEU A 210 20.38 -21.90 9.83
N GLU A 211 20.99 -22.60 8.89
CA GLU A 211 22.35 -23.09 9.03
C GLU A 211 23.36 -21.94 8.95
N SER A 212 23.22 -21.05 7.97
CA SER A 212 24.07 -19.86 7.85
C SER A 212 23.95 -18.93 9.06
N LEU A 213 22.76 -18.79 9.62
CA LEU A 213 22.52 -17.97 10.81
C LEU A 213 23.06 -18.58 12.09
N SER A 214 23.03 -19.93 12.22
CA SER A 214 23.53 -20.63 13.40
C SER A 214 25.06 -20.60 13.54
N ASN A 215 25.77 -20.40 12.44
CA ASN A 215 27.23 -20.37 12.39
C ASN A 215 27.81 -18.96 12.63
N LEU A 216 26.99 -17.92 12.78
CA LEU A 216 27.44 -16.56 13.03
C LEU A 216 28.04 -16.40 14.44
N THR A 217 29.14 -15.69 14.50
CA THR A 217 29.63 -15.14 15.78
C THR A 217 28.65 -14.08 16.30
N ILE A 218 28.71 -13.78 17.60
CA ILE A 218 27.84 -12.74 18.22
C ILE A 218 28.01 -11.39 17.50
N ALA A 219 29.23 -11.03 17.10
CA ALA A 219 29.49 -9.76 16.40
C ALA A 219 28.84 -9.75 15.01
N GLU A 220 28.98 -10.83 14.23
CA GLU A 220 28.37 -10.98 12.91
C GLU A 220 26.85 -10.99 12.98
N ALA A 221 26.28 -11.64 13.99
CA ALA A 221 24.83 -11.62 14.21
C ALA A 221 24.30 -10.19 14.45
N TRP A 222 24.99 -9.38 15.26
CA TRP A 222 24.63 -7.98 15.44
C TRP A 222 24.76 -7.17 14.15
N VAL A 223 25.85 -7.34 13.41
CA VAL A 223 26.03 -6.67 12.10
C VAL A 223 24.90 -7.06 11.14
N PHE A 224 24.55 -8.34 11.08
CA PHE A 224 23.42 -8.81 10.25
C PHE A 224 22.10 -8.15 10.63
N VAL A 225 21.77 -8.09 11.93
CA VAL A 225 20.53 -7.46 12.41
C VAL A 225 20.47 -5.97 12.05
N TYR A 226 21.58 -5.24 12.24
CA TYR A 226 21.64 -3.83 11.84
C TYR A 226 21.50 -3.63 10.32
N LEU A 227 22.16 -4.46 9.51
CA LEU A 227 22.04 -4.39 8.05
C LEU A 227 20.62 -4.73 7.59
N ALA A 228 19.99 -5.75 8.15
CA ALA A 228 18.61 -6.12 7.85
C ALA A 228 17.63 -4.98 8.21
N PHE A 229 17.84 -4.32 9.37
CA PHE A 229 17.07 -3.15 9.76
C PHE A 229 17.26 -1.97 8.80
N LEU A 230 18.51 -1.64 8.45
CA LEU A 230 18.82 -0.54 7.54
C LEU A 230 18.24 -0.79 6.13
N ILE A 231 18.34 -2.01 5.62
CA ILE A 231 17.73 -2.40 4.34
C ILE A 231 16.23 -2.17 4.39
N SER A 232 15.55 -2.67 5.42
CA SER A 232 14.09 -2.52 5.57
C SER A 232 13.68 -1.05 5.72
N TYR A 233 14.43 -0.28 6.49
CA TYR A 233 14.18 1.16 6.67
C TYR A 233 14.35 1.94 5.37
N LEU A 234 15.46 1.72 4.65
CA LEU A 234 15.72 2.41 3.38
C LEU A 234 14.74 1.98 2.29
N ASP A 235 14.32 0.73 2.26
CA ASP A 235 13.29 0.25 1.36
C ASP A 235 11.97 0.96 1.57
N PHE A 236 11.54 1.12 2.82
CA PHE A 236 10.32 1.86 3.16
C PHE A 236 10.47 3.36 2.85
N SER A 237 11.61 3.98 3.22
CA SER A 237 11.90 5.39 2.94
C SER A 237 11.92 5.68 1.44
N ALA A 238 12.57 4.81 0.67
CA ALA A 238 12.64 4.93 -0.78
C ALA A 238 11.27 4.83 -1.44
N TYR A 239 10.45 3.86 -1.00
CA TYR A 239 9.09 3.72 -1.49
C TYR A 239 8.25 4.97 -1.18
N SER A 240 8.38 5.51 0.03
CA SER A 240 7.67 6.74 0.43
C SER A 240 8.08 7.93 -0.43
N ASP A 241 9.38 8.09 -0.73
CA ASP A 241 9.84 9.18 -1.60
C ASP A 241 9.30 9.06 -3.03
N ILE A 242 9.26 7.84 -3.59
CA ILE A 242 8.69 7.59 -4.92
C ILE A 242 7.18 7.86 -4.93
N ALA A 243 6.49 7.48 -3.85
CA ALA A 243 5.04 7.63 -3.75
C ALA A 243 4.59 9.08 -3.57
N ILE A 244 5.41 9.93 -2.93
CA ILE A 244 5.12 11.36 -2.73
C ILE A 244 5.55 12.19 -3.95
N GLY A 245 6.63 11.81 -4.61
CA GLY A 245 7.15 12.49 -5.81
C GLY A 245 6.27 12.31 -7.02
#